data_db43d1efc1e286f3cdf52520044f606c
#
_entry.id   db43d1efc1e286f3cdf52520044f606c
#
_cell.length_a   1.000
_cell.length_b   1.000
_cell.length_c   1.000
_cell.angle_alpha   90.00
_cell.angle_beta   90.00
_cell.angle_gamma   90.00
#
_symmetry.space_group_name_H-M   'P 1'
#
loop_
_entity.id
_entity.type
_entity.pdbx_description
1 polymer ?
#
loop_
_entity_poly.entity_id
_entity_poly.type
_entity_poly.pdbx_seq_one_letter_code
_entity_poly.pdbx_strand_id
1 'polypeptide(L)'
;LLEKDLKNILIQLDSLGDKGVVSLEGRTNLFTAYIDAKTKEDRTFLRTQIDVNLKYGATFDGLETMRDEKIIKLEKFMDAYEQAESDANSNFTHKFIVERAVVADKKDKPKRMIIVLLAAIGSFVFMVFLLLINERYKELKQHA
;
A
#
# COMPACT_ATOMS: atom_id res chain seq x y z
N LEU A 1 10.62 -18.38 16.44
CA LEU A 1 10.66 -19.27 15.27
C LEU A 1 11.48 -18.62 14.14
N LEU A 2 11.17 -17.40 13.72
CA LEU A 2 11.89 -16.66 12.65
C LEU A 2 13.39 -16.48 12.91
N GLU A 3 13.78 -16.11 14.12
CA GLU A 3 15.18 -15.96 14.51
C GLU A 3 15.96 -17.28 14.44
N LYS A 4 15.32 -18.38 14.84
CA LYS A 4 15.93 -19.71 14.78
C LYS A 4 16.16 -20.14 13.34
N ASP A 5 15.18 -19.88 12.46
CA ASP A 5 15.29 -20.17 11.04
C ASP A 5 16.41 -19.33 10.40
N LEU A 6 16.47 -18.03 10.70
CA LEU A 6 17.51 -17.12 10.21
C LEU A 6 18.91 -17.60 10.67
N LYS A 7 19.04 -17.99 11.94
CA LYS A 7 20.29 -18.53 12.45
C LYS A 7 20.74 -19.80 11.71
N ASN A 8 19.79 -20.69 11.40
CA ASN A 8 20.10 -21.91 10.63
C ASN A 8 20.56 -21.58 9.20
N ILE A 9 19.94 -20.61 8.55
CA ILE A 9 20.33 -20.17 7.21
C ILE A 9 21.76 -19.59 7.23
N LEU A 10 22.07 -18.74 8.22
CA LEU A 10 23.40 -18.17 8.37
C LEU A 10 24.47 -19.22 8.58
N ILE A 11 24.21 -20.25 9.41
CA ILE A 11 25.15 -21.38 9.61
C ILE A 11 25.40 -22.12 8.29
N GLN A 12 24.36 -22.33 7.47
CA GLN A 12 24.51 -23.01 6.19
C GLN A 12 25.29 -22.16 5.18
N LEU A 13 25.03 -20.84 5.12
CA LEU A 13 25.78 -19.91 4.29
C LEU A 13 27.26 -19.88 4.69
N ASP A 14 27.57 -19.81 5.99
CA ASP A 14 28.92 -19.83 6.53
C ASP A 14 29.65 -21.13 6.12
N SER A 15 28.99 -22.27 6.32
CA SER A 15 29.54 -23.59 5.90
C SER A 15 29.81 -23.70 4.40
N LEU A 16 29.04 -23.00 3.55
CA LEU A 16 29.28 -22.95 2.11
C LEU A 16 30.40 -21.96 1.78
N GLY A 17 30.48 -20.84 2.49
CA GLY A 17 31.59 -19.89 2.41
C GLY A 17 32.93 -20.52 2.74
N ASP A 18 32.99 -21.35 3.80
CA ASP A 18 34.18 -22.12 4.19
C ASP A 18 34.65 -23.07 3.09
N LYS A 19 33.73 -23.55 2.24
CA LYS A 19 34.05 -24.37 1.06
C LYS A 19 34.52 -23.55 -0.15
N GLY A 20 34.56 -22.21 -0.02
CA GLY A 20 34.95 -21.30 -1.09
C GLY A 20 33.80 -20.96 -2.05
N VAL A 21 32.53 -21.17 -1.64
CA VAL A 21 31.38 -20.74 -2.44
C VAL A 21 31.19 -19.23 -2.22
N VAL A 22 31.07 -18.50 -3.32
CA VAL A 22 30.90 -17.04 -3.32
C VAL A 22 29.59 -16.64 -3.99
N SER A 23 29.16 -15.41 -3.77
CA SER A 23 27.99 -14.81 -4.40
C SER A 23 28.08 -14.82 -5.95
N LEU A 24 26.97 -14.52 -6.62
CA LEU A 24 26.90 -14.45 -8.09
C LEU A 24 27.96 -13.50 -8.67
N GLU A 25 28.15 -12.34 -8.04
CA GLU A 25 29.18 -11.37 -8.44
C GLU A 25 30.59 -11.95 -8.23
N GLY A 26 30.84 -12.57 -7.08
CA GLY A 26 32.11 -13.26 -6.80
C GLY A 26 32.44 -14.35 -7.82
N ARG A 27 31.43 -15.11 -8.24
CA ARG A 27 31.63 -16.14 -9.30
C ARG A 27 32.02 -15.52 -10.65
N THR A 28 31.39 -14.39 -11.01
CA THR A 28 31.77 -13.67 -12.24
C THR A 28 33.23 -13.22 -12.18
N ASN A 29 33.66 -12.70 -11.02
CA ASN A 29 35.04 -12.30 -10.81
C ASN A 29 36.01 -13.49 -10.86
N LEU A 30 35.61 -14.68 -10.35
CA LEU A 30 36.41 -15.90 -10.46
C LEU A 30 36.60 -16.33 -11.91
N PHE A 31 35.58 -16.25 -12.75
CA PHE A 31 35.68 -16.55 -14.17
C PHE A 31 36.60 -15.57 -14.90
N THR A 32 36.48 -14.27 -14.60
CA THR A 32 37.38 -13.26 -15.17
C THR A 32 38.83 -13.52 -14.76
N ALA A 33 39.08 -13.77 -13.47
CA ALA A 33 40.42 -14.10 -12.98
C ALA A 33 40.99 -15.36 -13.63
N TYR A 34 40.17 -16.38 -13.89
CA TYR A 34 40.59 -17.59 -14.57
C TYR A 34 41.06 -17.34 -16.03
N ILE A 35 40.32 -16.44 -16.73
CA ILE A 35 40.69 -16.04 -18.09
C ILE A 35 42.03 -15.30 -18.11
N ASP A 36 42.23 -14.40 -17.13
CA ASP A 36 43.41 -13.55 -17.03
C ASP A 36 44.62 -14.23 -16.41
N ALA A 37 44.44 -15.43 -15.83
CA ALA A 37 45.52 -16.17 -15.18
C ALA A 37 46.65 -16.54 -16.16
N LYS A 38 47.86 -16.12 -15.79
CA LYS A 38 49.07 -16.33 -16.65
C LYS A 38 49.80 -17.60 -16.29
N THR A 39 49.70 -18.08 -15.05
CA THR A 39 50.42 -19.28 -14.59
C THR A 39 49.50 -20.50 -14.65
N LYS A 40 50.12 -21.68 -14.77
CA LYS A 40 49.37 -22.94 -14.81
C LYS A 40 48.82 -23.30 -13.41
N GLU A 41 49.56 -22.94 -12.38
CA GLU A 41 49.20 -23.12 -10.97
C GLU A 41 47.94 -22.32 -10.62
N ASP A 42 47.92 -21.03 -10.99
CA ASP A 42 46.75 -20.15 -10.76
C ASP A 42 45.51 -20.68 -11.48
N ARG A 43 45.66 -21.10 -12.72
CA ARG A 43 44.54 -21.70 -13.49
C ARG A 43 44.00 -22.95 -12.83
N THR A 44 44.88 -23.83 -12.29
CA THR A 44 44.44 -25.05 -11.62
C THR A 44 43.69 -24.72 -10.32
N PHE A 45 44.22 -23.79 -9.56
CA PHE A 45 43.55 -23.32 -8.33
C PHE A 45 42.18 -22.70 -8.61
N LEU A 46 42.11 -21.73 -9.54
CA LEU A 46 40.86 -21.06 -9.90
C LEU A 46 39.84 -22.03 -10.49
N ARG A 47 40.27 -23.02 -11.28
CA ARG A 47 39.38 -24.05 -11.78
C ARG A 47 38.74 -24.85 -10.66
N THR A 48 39.48 -25.23 -9.63
CA THR A 48 38.95 -25.93 -8.47
C THR A 48 37.89 -25.09 -7.75
N GLN A 49 38.14 -23.78 -7.60
CA GLN A 49 37.17 -22.85 -7.01
C GLN A 49 35.91 -22.73 -7.87
N ILE A 50 36.06 -22.64 -9.19
CA ILE A 50 34.94 -22.59 -10.12
C ILE A 50 34.11 -23.88 -10.03
N ASP A 51 34.74 -25.06 -9.98
CA ASP A 51 34.02 -26.34 -9.89
C ASP A 51 33.17 -26.44 -8.58
N VAL A 52 33.73 -25.96 -7.47
CA VAL A 52 32.98 -25.86 -6.20
C VAL A 52 31.77 -24.93 -6.35
N ASN A 53 31.98 -23.78 -6.97
CA ASN A 53 30.93 -22.78 -7.16
C ASN A 53 29.85 -23.22 -8.15
N LEU A 54 30.19 -23.98 -9.19
CA LEU A 54 29.22 -24.60 -10.08
C LEU A 54 28.35 -25.64 -9.37
N LYS A 55 28.93 -26.37 -8.41
CA LYS A 55 28.20 -27.40 -7.66
C LYS A 55 27.28 -26.83 -6.61
N TYR A 56 27.70 -25.80 -5.87
CA TYR A 56 27.00 -25.30 -4.69
C TYR A 56 26.46 -23.89 -4.82
N GLY A 57 26.79 -23.18 -5.89
CA GLY A 57 26.43 -21.77 -6.07
C GLY A 57 24.93 -21.52 -6.08
N ALA A 58 24.15 -22.37 -6.76
CA ALA A 58 22.70 -22.23 -6.79
C ALA A 58 22.06 -22.42 -5.39
N THR A 59 22.63 -23.31 -4.56
CA THR A 59 22.18 -23.50 -3.18
C THR A 59 22.51 -22.27 -2.33
N PHE A 60 23.70 -21.71 -2.54
CA PHE A 60 24.12 -20.48 -1.85
C PHE A 60 23.19 -19.31 -2.18
N ASP A 61 22.90 -19.07 -3.45
CA ASP A 61 22.01 -18.00 -3.92
C ASP A 61 20.58 -18.16 -3.34
N GLY A 62 20.08 -19.40 -3.31
CA GLY A 62 18.79 -19.70 -2.68
C GLY A 62 18.75 -19.38 -1.19
N LEU A 63 19.83 -19.70 -0.46
CA LEU A 63 19.97 -19.38 0.96
C LEU A 63 20.11 -17.87 1.20
N GLU A 64 20.84 -17.14 0.34
CA GLU A 64 20.90 -15.67 0.41
C GLU A 64 19.52 -15.06 0.22
N THR A 65 18.77 -15.48 -0.78
CA THR A 65 17.40 -15.02 -1.00
C THR A 65 16.49 -15.31 0.21
N MET A 66 16.58 -16.52 0.77
CA MET A 66 15.81 -16.88 1.97
C MET A 66 16.22 -16.06 3.19
N ARG A 67 17.51 -15.74 3.37
CA ARG A 67 18.00 -14.85 4.42
C ARG A 67 17.37 -13.48 4.30
N ASP A 68 17.40 -12.87 3.13
CA ASP A 68 16.90 -11.53 2.86
C ASP A 68 15.38 -11.44 3.06
N GLU A 69 14.63 -12.44 2.59
CA GLU A 69 13.20 -12.54 2.86
C GLU A 69 12.88 -12.65 4.37
N LYS A 70 13.68 -13.39 5.12
CA LYS A 70 13.49 -13.54 6.58
C LYS A 70 13.83 -12.25 7.32
N ILE A 71 14.87 -11.53 6.88
CA ILE A 71 15.23 -10.21 7.43
C ILE A 71 14.09 -9.22 7.22
N ILE A 72 13.57 -9.11 5.99
CA ILE A 72 12.44 -8.21 5.68
C ILE A 72 11.18 -8.55 6.52
N LYS A 73 10.92 -9.85 6.73
CA LYS A 73 9.80 -10.27 7.59
C LYS A 73 10.04 -9.91 9.05
N LEU A 74 11.26 -10.03 9.54
CA LEU A 74 11.62 -9.67 10.91
C LEU A 74 11.47 -8.16 11.12
N GLU A 75 11.98 -7.34 10.20
CA GLU A 75 11.83 -5.87 10.23
C GLU A 75 10.37 -5.47 10.32
N LYS A 76 9.53 -6.00 9.42
CA LYS A 76 8.07 -5.71 9.44
C LYS A 76 7.40 -6.12 10.75
N PHE A 77 7.85 -7.22 11.35
CA PHE A 77 7.33 -7.67 12.63
C PHE A 77 7.76 -6.75 13.77
N MET A 78 9.01 -6.29 13.74
CA MET A 78 9.53 -5.33 14.73
C MET A 78 8.81 -3.99 14.63
N ASP A 79 8.62 -3.45 13.41
CA ASP A 79 7.87 -2.22 13.17
C ASP A 79 6.43 -2.32 13.71
N ALA A 80 5.76 -3.45 13.45
CA ALA A 80 4.41 -3.68 13.95
C ALA A 80 4.37 -3.82 15.48
N TYR A 81 5.39 -4.39 16.08
CA TYR A 81 5.52 -4.51 17.52
C TYR A 81 5.76 -3.14 18.17
N GLU A 82 6.68 -2.34 17.63
CA GLU A 82 6.95 -0.97 18.11
C GLU A 82 5.71 -0.08 18.00
N GLN A 83 4.96 -0.21 16.89
CA GLN A 83 3.69 0.51 16.71
C GLN A 83 2.68 0.08 17.78
N ALA A 84 2.51 -1.21 18.01
CA ALA A 84 1.59 -1.73 19.02
C ALA A 84 2.00 -1.32 20.43
N GLU A 85 3.30 -1.30 20.73
CA GLU A 85 3.84 -0.84 22.01
C GLU A 85 3.61 0.67 22.20
N SER A 86 3.86 1.46 21.15
CA SER A 86 3.59 2.89 21.15
C SER A 86 2.10 3.18 21.38
N ASP A 87 1.22 2.45 20.71
CA ASP A 87 -0.23 2.57 20.86
C ASP A 87 -0.70 2.15 22.26
N ALA A 88 -0.09 1.12 22.84
CA ALA A 88 -0.41 0.69 24.20
C ALA A 88 0.08 1.68 25.27
N ASN A 89 1.25 2.30 25.04
CA ASN A 89 1.85 3.27 25.97
C ASN A 89 1.29 4.69 25.77
N SER A 90 0.75 4.99 24.58
CA SER A 90 0.06 6.24 24.37
C SER A 90 -1.28 6.20 25.11
N ASN A 91 -1.44 7.09 26.09
CA ASN A 91 -2.73 7.33 26.79
C ASN A 91 -3.78 7.91 25.82
N PHE A 92 -3.97 7.29 24.66
CA PHE A 92 -5.10 7.62 23.80
C PHE A 92 -6.36 7.19 24.52
N THR A 93 -7.02 8.16 25.10
CA THR A 93 -8.43 8.00 25.47
C THR A 93 -9.13 7.60 24.17
N HIS A 94 -9.52 6.32 24.03
CA HIS A 94 -10.23 5.77 22.86
C HIS A 94 -11.63 6.41 22.66
N LYS A 95 -11.89 7.56 23.30
CA LYS A 95 -13.03 8.42 23.06
C LYS A 95 -12.61 9.55 22.14
N PHE A 96 -12.66 9.32 20.84
CA PHE A 96 -12.85 10.42 19.90
C PHE A 96 -14.23 11.02 20.21
N ILE A 97 -14.26 12.05 21.06
CA ILE A 97 -15.42 12.92 21.15
C ILE A 97 -15.37 13.76 19.89
N VAL A 98 -15.95 13.24 18.80
CA VAL A 98 -15.98 13.90 17.48
C VAL A 98 -16.79 15.20 17.59
N GLU A 99 -17.81 15.23 18.44
CA GLU A 99 -18.53 16.44 18.86
C GLU A 99 -19.31 16.13 20.15
N ARG A 100 -19.28 17.05 21.13
CA ARG A 100 -20.28 17.01 22.23
C ARG A 100 -21.63 17.30 21.59
N ALA A 101 -22.61 16.43 21.82
CA ALA A 101 -23.98 16.70 21.43
C ALA A 101 -24.40 18.04 22.03
N VAL A 102 -24.35 19.09 21.22
CA VAL A 102 -24.85 20.40 21.57
C VAL A 102 -26.35 20.39 21.20
N VAL A 103 -27.21 20.76 22.15
CA VAL A 103 -28.63 20.95 21.86
C VAL A 103 -28.73 21.97 20.73
N ALA A 104 -29.32 21.60 19.61
CA ALA A 104 -29.43 22.46 18.46
C ALA A 104 -30.24 23.73 18.83
N ASP A 105 -29.53 24.85 18.93
CA ASP A 105 -30.15 26.16 19.31
C ASP A 105 -31.11 26.68 18.25
N LYS A 106 -31.08 26.17 17.05
CA LYS A 106 -31.97 26.54 15.93
C LYS A 106 -32.49 25.30 15.19
N LYS A 107 -33.81 25.29 14.96
CA LYS A 107 -34.44 24.26 14.12
C LYS A 107 -33.88 24.32 12.69
N ASP A 108 -33.13 23.30 12.30
CA ASP A 108 -32.58 23.13 10.93
C ASP A 108 -33.64 22.72 9.88
N LYS A 109 -34.91 22.76 10.26
CA LYS A 109 -35.99 22.43 9.30
C LYS A 109 -36.36 23.66 8.49
N PRO A 110 -36.62 23.45 7.17
CA PRO A 110 -37.02 24.56 6.31
C PRO A 110 -38.17 25.33 6.94
N LYS A 111 -38.00 26.64 7.06
CA LYS A 111 -38.98 27.52 7.69
C LYS A 111 -40.29 27.34 6.93
N ARG A 112 -41.32 26.78 7.58
CA ARG A 112 -42.64 26.51 6.99
C ARG A 112 -43.23 27.73 6.27
N MET A 113 -42.91 28.92 6.72
CA MET A 113 -43.28 30.20 6.12
C MET A 113 -42.70 30.38 4.67
N ILE A 114 -41.50 29.93 4.43
CA ILE A 114 -40.89 30.01 3.09
C ILE A 114 -41.59 29.08 2.09
N ILE A 115 -42.00 27.89 2.54
CA ILE A 115 -42.72 26.93 1.70
C ILE A 115 -44.11 27.48 1.34
N VAL A 116 -44.84 28.07 2.33
CA VAL A 116 -46.14 28.67 2.11
C VAL A 116 -46.06 29.87 1.18
N LEU A 117 -45.02 30.71 1.33
CA LEU A 117 -44.84 31.89 0.47
C LEU A 117 -44.49 31.48 -0.99
N LEU A 118 -43.66 30.49 -1.18
CA LEU A 118 -43.35 29.92 -2.50
C LEU A 118 -44.58 29.30 -3.16
N ALA A 119 -45.40 28.57 -2.40
CA ALA A 119 -46.66 28.00 -2.88
C ALA A 119 -47.67 29.08 -3.29
N ALA A 120 -47.82 30.18 -2.52
CA ALA A 120 -48.66 31.29 -2.84
C ALA A 120 -48.22 32.02 -4.13
N ILE A 121 -46.93 32.29 -4.30
CA ILE A 121 -46.42 32.91 -5.53
C ILE A 121 -46.63 31.98 -6.73
N GLY A 122 -46.35 30.67 -6.59
CA GLY A 122 -46.57 29.69 -7.66
C GLY A 122 -48.02 29.62 -8.09
N SER A 123 -48.98 29.60 -7.15
CA SER A 123 -50.40 29.60 -7.44
C SER A 123 -50.88 30.88 -8.15
N PHE A 124 -50.33 32.01 -7.78
CA PHE A 124 -50.67 33.32 -8.40
C PHE A 124 -50.19 33.34 -9.88
N VAL A 125 -48.96 32.94 -10.13
CA VAL A 125 -48.40 32.86 -11.50
C VAL A 125 -49.22 31.91 -12.35
N PHE A 126 -49.60 30.75 -11.81
CA PHE A 126 -50.42 29.79 -12.49
C PHE A 126 -51.80 30.32 -12.85
N MET A 127 -52.44 31.08 -11.93
CA MET A 127 -53.72 31.72 -12.17
C MET A 127 -53.67 32.76 -13.31
N VAL A 128 -52.61 33.59 -13.32
CA VAL A 128 -52.39 34.57 -14.40
C VAL A 128 -52.25 33.86 -15.75
N PHE A 129 -51.52 32.77 -15.77
CA PHE A 129 -51.30 31.98 -16.98
C PHE A 129 -52.64 31.38 -17.50
N LEU A 130 -53.47 30.85 -16.62
CA LEU A 130 -54.83 30.37 -17.00
C LEU A 130 -55.73 31.47 -17.56
N LEU A 131 -55.67 32.68 -16.98
CA LEU A 131 -56.45 33.82 -17.50
C LEU A 131 -56.02 34.22 -18.90
N LEU A 132 -54.71 34.28 -19.16
CA LEU A 132 -54.20 34.57 -20.51
C LEU A 132 -54.60 33.53 -21.56
N ILE A 133 -54.57 32.25 -21.21
CA ILE A 133 -55.02 31.18 -22.08
C ILE A 133 -56.53 31.32 -22.38
N ASN A 134 -57.33 31.59 -21.34
CA ASN A 134 -58.77 31.72 -21.50
C ASN A 134 -59.13 32.96 -22.35
N GLU A 135 -58.38 34.04 -22.23
CA GLU A 135 -58.58 35.24 -23.04
C GLU A 135 -58.24 34.94 -24.53
N ARG A 136 -57.13 34.29 -24.79
CA ARG A 136 -56.75 33.86 -26.13
C ARG A 136 -57.73 32.86 -26.72
N TYR A 137 -58.29 31.96 -25.93
CA TYR A 137 -59.28 30.99 -26.38
C TYR A 137 -60.60 31.69 -26.73
N LYS A 138 -61.01 32.74 -26.02
CA LYS A 138 -62.21 33.53 -26.35
C LYS A 138 -62.02 34.32 -27.62
N GLU A 139 -60.85 34.95 -27.85
CA GLU A 139 -60.55 35.67 -29.10
C GLU A 139 -60.62 34.76 -30.32
N LEU A 140 -60.05 33.56 -30.26
CA LEU A 140 -60.09 32.59 -31.33
C LEU A 140 -61.49 32.11 -31.65
N LYS A 141 -62.39 32.02 -30.65
CA LYS A 141 -63.76 31.59 -30.83
C LYS A 141 -64.64 32.71 -31.42
N GLN A 142 -64.30 33.98 -31.30
CA GLN A 142 -65.01 35.10 -31.89
C GLN A 142 -64.65 35.34 -33.34
N HIS A 143 -63.54 34.82 -33.83
CA HIS A 143 -63.04 34.95 -35.23
C HIS A 143 -63.30 33.71 -36.06
N ALA A 144 -63.90 32.66 -35.49
CA ALA A 144 -64.35 31.44 -36.20
C ALA A 144 -65.85 31.47 -36.38
#